data_adeebf76fa2d3babba09744facfc7c2b
#
_entry.id   adeebf76fa2d3babba09744facfc7c2b
#
_cell.length_a   1.000
_cell.length_b   1.000
_cell.length_c   1.000
_cell.angle_alpha   90.00
_cell.angle_beta   90.00
_cell.angle_gamma   90.00
#
_symmetry.space_group_name_H-M   'P 1'
#
loop_
_entity.id
_entity.type
_entity.pdbx_description
1 polymer ?
#
loop_
_entity_poly.entity_id
_entity_poly.type
_entity_poly.pdbx_seq_one_letter_code
_entity_poly.pdbx_strand_id
1 'polypeptide(L)'
;MVNFETMKSQQVIVTGGAGYIGSHTVVELVGAGFEPIIVDNFSNSHPRVLDGLERILNRKIQLFDVDCCDESALNGVFESCLKRGNITGVIHFAAFKAVGESTAEPLKYFSNNIGSTAALLATMHRHGVGSFVFSSSCTVYGQPEQIPVDETAPFLPAESPYGYTKQACERLISDAHSAHAELNLTLLRYFNPIGAHPSGDIGELPLGHPNNLIPFLTQATAGLRDPLTVFGNDYPTPDGTCVRDY
;
A
#
# COMPACT_ATOMS: atom_id res chain seq x y z
N MET A 1 -23.85 -27.03 -28.78
CA MET A 1 -24.02 -25.84 -27.93
C MET A 1 -22.93 -25.92 -26.87
N VAL A 2 -21.89 -25.10 -26.99
CA VAL A 2 -20.83 -25.00 -25.98
C VAL A 2 -21.44 -24.25 -24.81
N ASN A 3 -21.56 -24.91 -23.64
CA ASN A 3 -21.94 -24.25 -22.40
C ASN A 3 -20.87 -23.21 -22.07
N PHE A 4 -21.16 -21.95 -22.31
CA PHE A 4 -20.45 -20.86 -21.65
C PHE A 4 -20.89 -20.86 -20.18
N GLU A 5 -20.27 -21.71 -19.35
CA GLU A 5 -20.21 -21.41 -17.93
C GLU A 5 -19.61 -20.02 -17.81
N THR A 6 -20.41 -19.09 -17.33
CA THR A 6 -19.94 -17.74 -16.97
C THR A 6 -18.82 -17.90 -15.99
N MET A 7 -17.57 -17.77 -16.46
CA MET A 7 -16.40 -17.81 -15.56
C MET A 7 -16.64 -16.74 -14.49
N LYS A 8 -16.76 -17.17 -13.24
CA LYS A 8 -16.90 -16.23 -12.11
C LYS A 8 -15.74 -15.26 -12.15
N SER A 9 -16.00 -13.97 -12.01
CA SER A 9 -14.96 -12.95 -12.02
C SER A 9 -13.92 -13.25 -10.91
N GLN A 10 -12.65 -13.17 -11.27
CA GLN A 10 -11.54 -13.32 -10.33
C GLN A 10 -11.30 -11.96 -9.66
N GLN A 11 -11.87 -11.76 -8.48
CA GLN A 11 -11.80 -10.50 -7.76
C GLN A 11 -10.51 -10.42 -6.93
N VAL A 12 -9.87 -9.25 -6.90
CA VAL A 12 -8.76 -8.93 -6.02
C VAL A 12 -9.14 -7.71 -5.17
N ILE A 13 -9.18 -7.87 -3.86
CA ILE A 13 -9.42 -6.76 -2.95
C ILE A 13 -8.12 -5.96 -2.81
N VAL A 14 -8.19 -4.65 -3.08
CA VAL A 14 -7.07 -3.72 -2.98
C VAL A 14 -7.40 -2.70 -1.88
N THR A 15 -6.86 -2.91 -0.69
CA THR A 15 -7.03 -1.93 0.39
C THR A 15 -6.04 -0.78 0.20
N GLY A 16 -6.47 0.45 0.46
CA GLY A 16 -5.71 1.64 0.08
C GLY A 16 -5.66 1.83 -1.45
N GLY A 17 -6.65 1.26 -2.17
CA GLY A 17 -6.70 1.27 -3.63
C GLY A 17 -6.94 2.65 -4.26
N ALA A 18 -7.40 3.65 -3.49
CA ALA A 18 -7.47 5.04 -3.91
C ALA A 18 -6.17 5.82 -3.61
N GLY A 19 -5.16 5.18 -2.99
CA GLY A 19 -3.84 5.76 -2.78
C GLY A 19 -2.97 5.72 -4.04
N TYR A 20 -1.74 6.26 -3.93
CA TYR A 20 -0.77 6.35 -5.03
C TYR A 20 -0.47 4.97 -5.65
N ILE A 21 0.16 4.07 -4.89
CA ILE A 21 0.54 2.74 -5.39
C ILE A 21 -0.69 1.90 -5.68
N GLY A 22 -1.71 1.97 -4.80
CA GLY A 22 -2.95 1.21 -4.95
C GLY A 22 -3.69 1.50 -6.26
N SER A 23 -3.80 2.76 -6.66
CA SER A 23 -4.49 3.15 -7.91
C SER A 23 -3.76 2.64 -9.15
N HIS A 24 -2.42 2.68 -9.19
CA HIS A 24 -1.63 2.08 -10.28
C HIS A 24 -1.82 0.55 -10.30
N THR A 25 -1.82 -0.11 -9.14
CA THR A 25 -2.08 -1.54 -9.04
C THR A 25 -3.47 -1.91 -9.55
N VAL A 26 -4.49 -1.08 -9.30
CA VAL A 26 -5.85 -1.28 -9.84
C VAL A 26 -5.84 -1.28 -11.37
N VAL A 27 -5.10 -0.38 -12.01
CA VAL A 27 -4.97 -0.34 -13.48
C VAL A 27 -4.31 -1.62 -14.01
N GLU A 28 -3.20 -2.04 -13.40
CA GLU A 28 -2.47 -3.24 -13.79
C GLU A 28 -3.29 -4.52 -13.60
N LEU A 29 -4.06 -4.62 -12.50
CA LEU A 29 -4.95 -5.76 -12.26
C LEU A 29 -6.02 -5.89 -13.36
N VAL A 30 -6.61 -4.78 -13.79
CA VAL A 30 -7.57 -4.79 -14.91
C VAL A 30 -6.90 -5.23 -16.19
N GLY A 31 -5.69 -4.72 -16.48
CA GLY A 31 -4.89 -5.14 -17.63
C GLY A 31 -4.54 -6.63 -17.61
N ALA A 32 -4.36 -7.21 -16.43
CA ALA A 32 -4.11 -8.64 -16.22
C ALA A 32 -5.39 -9.50 -16.21
N GLY A 33 -6.57 -8.92 -16.38
CA GLY A 33 -7.85 -9.64 -16.45
C GLY A 33 -8.50 -9.93 -15.10
N PHE A 34 -8.02 -9.31 -14.02
CA PHE A 34 -8.67 -9.38 -12.71
C PHE A 34 -9.75 -8.29 -12.55
N GLU A 35 -10.65 -8.50 -11.61
CA GLU A 35 -11.64 -7.53 -11.17
C GLU A 35 -11.19 -6.91 -9.83
N PRO A 36 -10.54 -5.73 -9.82
CA PRO A 36 -10.13 -5.10 -8.58
C PRO A 36 -11.34 -4.53 -7.83
N ILE A 37 -11.32 -4.69 -6.51
CA ILE A 37 -12.28 -4.13 -5.57
C ILE A 37 -11.52 -3.21 -4.63
N ILE A 38 -11.77 -1.92 -4.69
CA ILE A 38 -11.12 -0.94 -3.83
C ILE A 38 -11.79 -0.93 -2.45
N VAL A 39 -10.97 -0.98 -1.41
CA VAL A 39 -11.37 -0.70 -0.01
C VAL A 39 -10.51 0.46 0.49
N ASP A 40 -11.11 1.61 0.74
CA ASP A 40 -10.39 2.82 1.14
C ASP A 40 -11.34 3.74 1.92
N ASN A 41 -10.89 4.32 3.03
CA ASN A 41 -11.67 5.27 3.82
C ASN A 41 -11.28 6.72 3.56
N PHE A 42 -10.44 6.96 2.57
CA PHE A 42 -9.94 8.28 2.14
C PHE A 42 -9.22 9.08 3.25
N SER A 43 -8.79 8.44 4.32
CA SER A 43 -8.05 9.10 5.41
C SER A 43 -6.68 9.64 4.95
N ASN A 44 -6.09 9.04 3.91
CA ASN A 44 -4.79 9.43 3.33
C ASN A 44 -4.78 9.38 1.79
N SER A 45 -5.94 9.47 1.17
CA SER A 45 -6.14 9.48 -0.29
C SER A 45 -7.22 10.48 -0.67
N HIS A 46 -7.34 10.81 -1.96
CA HIS A 46 -8.33 11.77 -2.44
C HIS A 46 -9.33 11.09 -3.40
N PRO A 47 -10.65 11.28 -3.23
CA PRO A 47 -11.67 10.67 -4.09
C PRO A 47 -11.50 10.93 -5.60
N ARG A 48 -10.85 12.04 -5.99
CA ARG A 48 -10.54 12.36 -7.40
C ARG A 48 -9.75 11.26 -8.13
N VAL A 49 -9.04 10.40 -7.40
CA VAL A 49 -8.34 9.25 -7.99
C VAL A 49 -9.32 8.32 -8.71
N LEU A 50 -10.55 8.18 -8.20
CA LEU A 50 -11.58 7.36 -8.83
C LEU A 50 -11.99 7.90 -10.21
N ASP A 51 -12.06 9.22 -10.38
CA ASP A 51 -12.34 9.84 -11.68
C ASP A 51 -11.18 9.56 -12.67
N GLY A 52 -9.93 9.59 -12.17
CA GLY A 52 -8.75 9.23 -12.96
C GLY A 52 -8.79 7.76 -13.40
N LEU A 53 -9.08 6.85 -12.47
CA LEU A 53 -9.25 5.42 -12.78
C LEU A 53 -10.37 5.19 -13.80
N GLU A 54 -11.54 5.86 -13.65
CA GLU A 54 -12.65 5.72 -14.58
C GLU A 54 -12.26 6.17 -16.00
N ARG A 55 -11.50 7.27 -16.15
CA ARG A 55 -10.98 7.73 -17.45
C ARG A 55 -10.00 6.75 -18.07
N ILE A 56 -9.04 6.23 -17.29
CA ILE A 56 -8.04 5.29 -17.79
C ILE A 56 -8.67 3.96 -18.22
N LEU A 57 -9.57 3.43 -17.40
CA LEU A 57 -10.14 2.09 -17.58
C LEU A 57 -11.44 2.08 -18.40
N ASN A 58 -11.98 3.27 -18.71
CA ASN A 58 -13.28 3.46 -19.37
C ASN A 58 -14.43 2.69 -18.67
N ARG A 59 -14.32 2.54 -17.34
CA ARG A 59 -15.34 1.91 -16.49
C ARG A 59 -15.16 2.32 -15.02
N LYS A 60 -16.23 2.23 -14.25
CA LYS A 60 -16.16 2.39 -12.80
C LYS A 60 -15.56 1.15 -12.14
N ILE A 61 -14.72 1.38 -11.17
CA ILE A 61 -14.21 0.33 -10.27
C ILE A 61 -15.07 0.32 -9.01
N GLN A 62 -15.37 -0.87 -8.53
CA GLN A 62 -16.13 -0.99 -7.30
C GLN A 62 -15.29 -0.52 -6.11
N LEU A 63 -15.91 0.33 -5.29
CA LEU A 63 -15.35 0.87 -4.07
C LEU A 63 -16.24 0.51 -2.89
N PHE A 64 -15.58 0.20 -1.76
CA PHE A 64 -16.18 0.22 -0.43
C PHE A 64 -15.44 1.26 0.41
N ASP A 65 -16.18 2.26 0.90
CA ASP A 65 -15.68 3.25 1.86
C ASP A 65 -15.71 2.60 3.25
N VAL A 66 -14.59 1.97 3.62
CA VAL A 66 -14.46 1.14 4.83
C VAL A 66 -13.09 1.33 5.44
N ASP A 67 -13.06 1.50 6.76
CA ASP A 67 -11.83 1.43 7.55
C ASP A 67 -11.40 -0.03 7.71
N CYS A 68 -10.17 -0.34 7.30
CA CYS A 68 -9.62 -1.70 7.41
C CYS A 68 -9.40 -2.17 8.86
N CYS A 69 -9.54 -1.28 9.84
CA CYS A 69 -9.56 -1.66 11.26
C CYS A 69 -10.94 -2.14 11.73
N ASP A 70 -12.00 -1.88 10.96
CA ASP A 70 -13.36 -2.37 11.27
C ASP A 70 -13.56 -3.76 10.67
N GLU A 71 -13.30 -4.80 11.48
CA GLU A 71 -13.47 -6.21 11.08
C GLU A 71 -14.91 -6.53 10.65
N SER A 72 -15.92 -5.91 11.27
CA SER A 72 -17.32 -6.14 10.90
C SER A 72 -17.63 -5.60 9.52
N ALA A 73 -17.16 -4.39 9.21
CA ALA A 73 -17.30 -3.80 7.88
C ALA A 73 -16.53 -4.59 6.82
N LEU A 74 -15.30 -5.04 7.13
CA LEU A 74 -14.51 -5.91 6.23
C LEU A 74 -15.25 -7.22 5.92
N ASN A 75 -15.85 -7.88 6.92
CA ASN A 75 -16.68 -9.08 6.69
C ASN A 75 -17.80 -8.79 5.69
N GLY A 76 -18.51 -7.66 5.83
CA GLY A 76 -19.54 -7.25 4.89
C GLY A 76 -19.02 -7.06 3.45
N VAL A 77 -17.80 -6.51 3.29
CA VAL A 77 -17.12 -6.40 1.99
C VAL A 77 -16.90 -7.78 1.38
N PHE A 78 -16.28 -8.70 2.14
CA PHE A 78 -15.99 -10.07 1.64
C PHE A 78 -17.26 -10.80 1.27
N GLU A 79 -18.30 -10.77 2.10
CA GLU A 79 -19.60 -11.37 1.79
C GLU A 79 -20.23 -10.79 0.52
N SER A 80 -20.14 -9.47 0.32
CA SER A 80 -20.64 -8.80 -0.88
C SER A 80 -19.89 -9.24 -2.13
N CYS A 81 -18.56 -9.36 -2.03
CA CYS A 81 -17.70 -9.83 -3.14
C CYS A 81 -17.99 -11.29 -3.49
N LEU A 82 -18.07 -12.18 -2.50
CA LEU A 82 -18.30 -13.62 -2.70
C LEU A 82 -19.67 -13.95 -3.35
N LYS A 83 -20.67 -13.08 -3.18
CA LYS A 83 -21.95 -13.20 -3.90
C LYS A 83 -21.82 -12.98 -5.41
N ARG A 84 -20.77 -12.27 -5.87
CA ARG A 84 -20.59 -11.90 -7.28
C ARG A 84 -19.51 -12.71 -7.98
N GLY A 85 -18.53 -13.19 -7.25
CA GLY A 85 -17.42 -13.94 -7.82
C GLY A 85 -16.55 -14.58 -6.77
N ASN A 86 -15.38 -15.06 -7.19
CA ASN A 86 -14.37 -15.59 -6.29
C ASN A 86 -13.39 -14.47 -5.89
N ILE A 87 -13.02 -14.40 -4.62
CA ILE A 87 -11.92 -13.53 -4.17
C ILE A 87 -10.63 -14.33 -4.33
N THR A 88 -9.81 -13.95 -5.32
CA THR A 88 -8.52 -14.60 -5.61
C THR A 88 -7.47 -14.25 -4.57
N GLY A 89 -7.50 -13.02 -4.05
CA GLY A 89 -6.55 -12.56 -3.05
C GLY A 89 -6.79 -11.12 -2.61
N VAL A 90 -5.92 -10.67 -1.72
CA VAL A 90 -5.93 -9.32 -1.16
C VAL A 90 -4.55 -8.68 -1.35
N ILE A 91 -4.51 -7.43 -1.79
CA ILE A 91 -3.31 -6.59 -1.79
C ILE A 91 -3.53 -5.45 -0.78
N HIS A 92 -2.68 -5.38 0.23
CA HIS A 92 -2.85 -4.48 1.36
C HIS A 92 -1.89 -3.30 1.30
N PHE A 93 -2.38 -2.14 0.83
CA PHE A 93 -1.65 -0.87 0.83
C PHE A 93 -2.12 0.10 1.93
N ALA A 94 -3.30 -0.11 2.49
CA ALA A 94 -3.88 0.80 3.48
C ALA A 94 -2.99 0.90 4.73
N ALA A 95 -2.35 2.06 4.90
CA ALA A 95 -1.49 2.36 6.05
C ALA A 95 -1.19 3.86 6.13
N PHE A 96 -0.90 4.38 7.30
CA PHE A 96 -0.17 5.62 7.46
C PHE A 96 1.33 5.39 7.23
N LYS A 97 2.01 6.28 6.47
CA LYS A 97 3.39 6.07 6.01
C LYS A 97 4.37 7.20 6.36
N ALA A 98 3.91 8.31 6.95
CA ALA A 98 4.75 9.46 7.21
C ALA A 98 5.63 9.23 8.45
N VAL A 99 6.95 9.11 8.24
CA VAL A 99 7.93 8.84 9.32
C VAL A 99 7.88 9.91 10.42
N GLY A 100 7.88 11.20 10.05
CA GLY A 100 7.83 12.30 11.01
C GLY A 100 6.53 12.31 11.84
N GLU A 101 5.37 12.12 11.20
CA GLU A 101 4.09 12.02 11.90
C GLU A 101 4.06 10.82 12.84
N SER A 102 4.66 9.69 12.46
CA SER A 102 4.69 8.50 13.31
C SER A 102 5.41 8.74 14.64
N THR A 103 6.41 9.63 14.64
CA THR A 103 7.14 10.00 15.86
C THR A 103 6.28 10.90 16.76
N ALA A 104 5.47 11.77 16.19
CA ALA A 104 4.57 12.64 16.93
C ALA A 104 3.30 11.90 17.42
N GLU A 105 2.76 10.98 16.62
CA GLU A 105 1.51 10.26 16.84
C GLU A 105 1.67 8.73 16.78
N PRO A 106 2.56 8.12 17.59
CA PRO A 106 2.89 6.70 17.45
C PRO A 106 1.68 5.78 17.63
N LEU A 107 0.79 6.08 18.58
CA LEU A 107 -0.38 5.23 18.84
C LEU A 107 -1.35 5.17 17.66
N LYS A 108 -1.49 6.26 16.90
CA LYS A 108 -2.25 6.30 15.65
C LYS A 108 -1.70 5.27 14.66
N TYR A 109 -0.37 5.21 14.51
CA TYR A 109 0.30 4.28 13.60
C TYR A 109 0.18 2.83 14.05
N PHE A 110 0.38 2.56 15.35
CA PHE A 110 0.22 1.20 15.89
C PHE A 110 -1.21 0.70 15.71
N SER A 111 -2.20 1.48 16.14
CA SER A 111 -3.61 1.08 16.04
C SER A 111 -4.04 0.86 14.59
N ASN A 112 -3.66 1.76 13.68
CA ASN A 112 -4.08 1.65 12.29
C ASN A 112 -3.32 0.56 11.54
N ASN A 113 -1.98 0.61 11.50
CA ASN A 113 -1.21 -0.25 10.60
C ASN A 113 -1.20 -1.71 11.05
N ILE A 114 -1.05 -1.97 12.35
CA ILE A 114 -1.07 -3.33 12.89
C ILE A 114 -2.52 -3.83 12.99
N GLY A 115 -3.44 -2.96 13.45
CA GLY A 115 -4.86 -3.31 13.59
C GLY A 115 -5.50 -3.70 12.27
N SER A 116 -5.30 -2.91 11.21
CA SER A 116 -5.84 -3.21 9.87
C SER A 116 -5.28 -4.52 9.30
N THR A 117 -3.97 -4.77 9.46
CA THR A 117 -3.33 -6.02 9.01
C THR A 117 -3.91 -7.23 9.74
N ALA A 118 -4.09 -7.14 11.07
CA ALA A 118 -4.65 -8.22 11.87
C ALA A 118 -6.12 -8.50 11.51
N ALA A 119 -6.96 -7.46 11.42
CA ALA A 119 -8.37 -7.57 11.06
C ALA A 119 -8.54 -8.18 9.66
N LEU A 120 -7.69 -7.77 8.71
CA LEU A 120 -7.75 -8.25 7.34
C LEU A 120 -7.37 -9.73 7.25
N LEU A 121 -6.29 -10.18 7.91
CA LEU A 121 -5.89 -11.59 7.96
C LEU A 121 -6.95 -12.47 8.63
N ALA A 122 -7.55 -12.00 9.73
CA ALA A 122 -8.65 -12.70 10.39
C ALA A 122 -9.87 -12.86 9.47
N THR A 123 -10.21 -11.80 8.72
CA THR A 123 -11.30 -11.82 7.75
C THR A 123 -11.00 -12.76 6.58
N MET A 124 -9.78 -12.70 6.02
CA MET A 124 -9.34 -13.61 4.96
C MET A 124 -9.44 -15.08 5.38
N HIS A 125 -8.93 -15.41 6.56
CA HIS A 125 -9.01 -16.77 7.11
C HIS A 125 -10.47 -17.23 7.25
N ARG A 126 -11.35 -16.40 7.83
CA ARG A 126 -12.79 -16.68 7.99
C ARG A 126 -13.49 -16.99 6.67
N HIS A 127 -13.11 -16.32 5.59
CA HIS A 127 -13.72 -16.46 4.27
C HIS A 127 -12.95 -17.38 3.32
N GLY A 128 -11.89 -18.05 3.77
CA GLY A 128 -11.09 -18.99 2.98
C GLY A 128 -10.32 -18.33 1.83
N VAL A 129 -9.93 -17.06 1.98
CA VAL A 129 -9.09 -16.32 1.01
C VAL A 129 -7.63 -16.50 1.38
N GLY A 130 -6.88 -17.24 0.56
CA GLY A 130 -5.53 -17.69 0.91
C GLY A 130 -4.37 -16.86 0.35
N SER A 131 -4.60 -15.91 -0.56
CA SER A 131 -3.49 -15.14 -1.17
C SER A 131 -3.45 -13.71 -0.63
N PHE A 132 -2.30 -13.30 -0.08
CA PHE A 132 -2.10 -12.00 0.53
C PHE A 132 -0.78 -11.36 0.09
N VAL A 133 -0.86 -10.15 -0.46
CA VAL A 133 0.30 -9.32 -0.79
C VAL A 133 0.31 -8.12 0.14
N PHE A 134 1.39 -7.97 0.90
CA PHE A 134 1.56 -6.90 1.87
C PHE A 134 2.55 -5.85 1.39
N SER A 135 2.13 -4.60 1.43
CA SER A 135 2.98 -3.44 1.20
C SER A 135 3.84 -3.19 2.45
N SER A 136 5.02 -3.81 2.48
CA SER A 136 6.04 -3.54 3.49
C SER A 136 6.90 -2.34 3.09
N SER A 137 8.08 -2.20 3.67
CA SER A 137 8.97 -1.05 3.44
C SER A 137 10.41 -1.44 3.70
N CYS A 138 11.35 -0.80 3.03
CA CYS A 138 12.78 -0.90 3.34
C CYS A 138 13.11 -0.49 4.79
N THR A 139 12.24 0.27 5.45
CA THR A 139 12.42 0.67 6.86
C THR A 139 12.47 -0.49 7.84
N VAL A 140 12.07 -1.71 7.42
CA VAL A 140 12.20 -2.93 8.23
C VAL A 140 13.66 -3.33 8.47
N TYR A 141 14.58 -2.92 7.60
CA TYR A 141 16.00 -3.23 7.73
C TYR A 141 16.72 -2.40 8.81
N GLY A 142 16.12 -1.25 9.24
CA GLY A 142 16.80 -0.30 10.13
C GLY A 142 18.02 0.33 9.44
N GLN A 143 19.19 0.30 10.11
CA GLN A 143 20.47 0.78 9.56
C GLN A 143 21.37 -0.44 9.26
N PRO A 144 21.28 -1.04 8.06
CA PRO A 144 22.03 -2.24 7.72
C PRO A 144 23.53 -1.94 7.61
N GLU A 145 24.35 -2.85 8.11
CA GLU A 145 25.83 -2.74 8.02
C GLU A 145 26.34 -3.06 6.62
N GLN A 146 25.64 -3.94 5.90
CA GLN A 146 26.00 -4.35 4.55
C GLN A 146 25.09 -3.68 3.51
N ILE A 147 25.69 -3.06 2.50
CA ILE A 147 25.03 -2.40 1.38
C ILE A 147 25.66 -2.93 0.08
N PRO A 148 24.85 -3.29 -0.94
CA PRO A 148 23.37 -3.29 -0.97
C PRO A 148 22.74 -4.32 -0.04
N VAL A 149 21.54 -4.03 0.45
CA VAL A 149 20.75 -4.91 1.30
C VAL A 149 19.86 -5.81 0.43
N ASP A 150 19.72 -7.08 0.83
CA ASP A 150 18.77 -8.03 0.22
C ASP A 150 17.73 -8.52 1.25
N GLU A 151 16.81 -9.37 0.79
CA GLU A 151 15.69 -9.87 1.59
C GLU A 151 16.14 -10.79 2.75
N THR A 152 17.37 -11.29 2.75
CA THR A 152 17.94 -12.14 3.81
C THR A 152 18.52 -11.32 4.96
N ALA A 153 18.67 -10.01 4.78
CA ALA A 153 19.20 -9.13 5.81
C ALA A 153 18.31 -9.15 7.07
N PRO A 154 18.91 -9.19 8.27
CA PRO A 154 18.15 -9.21 9.51
C PRO A 154 17.43 -7.88 9.76
N PHE A 155 16.32 -7.93 10.52
CA PHE A 155 15.72 -6.72 11.05
C PHE A 155 16.62 -6.14 12.15
N LEU A 156 17.03 -4.91 11.94
CA LEU A 156 17.68 -4.11 12.99
C LEU A 156 16.65 -3.21 13.67
N PRO A 157 17.00 -2.54 14.78
CA PRO A 157 16.08 -1.63 15.47
C PRO A 157 15.48 -0.61 14.48
N ALA A 158 14.16 -0.50 14.47
CA ALA A 158 13.48 0.43 13.60
C ALA A 158 13.78 1.88 13.98
N GLU A 159 14.07 2.73 12.99
CA GLU A 159 14.40 4.14 13.17
C GLU A 159 13.17 5.02 13.50
N SER A 160 11.97 4.47 13.39
CA SER A 160 10.72 5.18 13.62
C SER A 160 9.58 4.25 14.03
N PRO A 161 8.53 4.78 14.70
CA PRO A 161 7.32 4.02 14.96
C PRO A 161 6.69 3.44 13.68
N TYR A 162 6.70 4.17 12.56
CA TYR A 162 6.25 3.63 11.27
C TYR A 162 7.06 2.40 10.86
N GLY A 163 8.39 2.48 10.88
CA GLY A 163 9.25 1.33 10.56
C GLY A 163 8.97 0.13 11.46
N TYR A 164 8.79 0.39 12.76
CA TYR A 164 8.43 -0.68 13.70
C TYR A 164 7.07 -1.30 13.39
N THR A 165 6.05 -0.51 12.98
CA THR A 165 4.76 -1.10 12.58
C THR A 165 4.90 -2.04 11.39
N LYS A 166 5.82 -1.74 10.45
CA LYS A 166 6.09 -2.64 9.31
C LYS A 166 6.80 -3.92 9.73
N GLN A 167 7.79 -3.84 10.64
CA GLN A 167 8.42 -5.03 11.24
C GLN A 167 7.39 -5.90 11.98
N ALA A 168 6.53 -5.27 12.79
CA ALA A 168 5.49 -5.97 13.54
C ALA A 168 4.46 -6.64 12.61
N CYS A 169 4.06 -5.97 11.53
CA CYS A 169 3.15 -6.55 10.54
C CYS A 169 3.80 -7.74 9.81
N GLU A 170 5.07 -7.65 9.37
CA GLU A 170 5.76 -8.79 8.74
C GLU A 170 5.85 -9.99 9.70
N ARG A 171 6.11 -9.74 10.98
CA ARG A 171 6.12 -10.80 11.98
C ARG A 171 4.74 -11.41 12.17
N LEU A 172 3.69 -10.61 12.31
CA LEU A 172 2.31 -11.07 12.44
C LEU A 172 1.90 -11.93 11.24
N ILE A 173 2.22 -11.48 10.01
CA ILE A 173 1.95 -12.20 8.77
C ILE A 173 2.69 -13.55 8.75
N SER A 174 3.96 -13.58 9.15
CA SER A 174 4.77 -14.81 9.22
C SER A 174 4.22 -15.81 10.25
N ASP A 175 3.80 -15.32 11.42
CA ASP A 175 3.18 -16.16 12.45
C ASP A 175 1.82 -16.71 11.98
N ALA A 176 1.02 -15.90 11.27
CA ALA A 176 -0.24 -16.34 10.66
C ALA A 176 -0.01 -17.45 9.60
N HIS A 177 1.01 -17.31 8.75
CA HIS A 177 1.39 -18.35 7.79
C HIS A 177 1.84 -19.64 8.49
N SER A 178 2.61 -19.52 9.57
CA SER A 178 3.08 -20.70 10.33
C SER A 178 1.92 -21.48 10.94
N ALA A 179 0.85 -20.79 11.33
CA ALA A 179 -0.36 -21.40 11.85
C ALA A 179 -1.30 -21.93 10.74
N HIS A 180 -1.26 -21.33 9.56
CA HIS A 180 -2.18 -21.56 8.43
C HIS A 180 -1.38 -21.66 7.14
N ALA A 181 -0.79 -22.84 6.88
CA ALA A 181 0.12 -23.08 5.74
C ALA A 181 -0.55 -22.94 4.35
N GLU A 182 -1.88 -22.89 4.31
CA GLU A 182 -2.65 -22.60 3.08
C GLU A 182 -2.58 -21.12 2.65
N LEU A 183 -2.09 -20.22 3.52
CA LEU A 183 -1.90 -18.81 3.18
C LEU A 183 -0.65 -18.62 2.30
N ASN A 184 -0.83 -18.11 1.10
CA ASN A 184 0.27 -17.69 0.22
C ASN A 184 0.55 -16.21 0.47
N LEU A 185 1.70 -15.92 1.05
CA LEU A 185 2.05 -14.58 1.49
C LEU A 185 3.20 -14.01 0.66
N THR A 186 3.07 -12.75 0.26
CA THR A 186 4.12 -11.99 -0.40
C THR A 186 4.32 -10.68 0.33
N LEU A 187 5.56 -10.38 0.71
CA LEU A 187 5.95 -9.14 1.39
C LEU A 187 6.77 -8.29 0.41
N LEU A 188 6.28 -7.10 0.07
CA LEU A 188 6.96 -6.18 -0.86
C LEU A 188 7.60 -5.05 -0.07
N ARG A 189 8.94 -5.04 0.02
CA ARG A 189 9.71 -4.03 0.75
C ARG A 189 10.12 -2.90 -0.19
N TYR A 190 9.26 -1.89 -0.32
CA TYR A 190 9.53 -0.74 -1.17
C TYR A 190 10.59 0.17 -0.59
N PHE A 191 11.41 0.75 -1.46
CA PHE A 191 12.27 1.90 -1.16
C PHE A 191 11.50 3.19 -1.45
N ASN A 192 11.81 3.93 -2.50
CA ASN A 192 11.12 5.18 -2.83
C ASN A 192 10.45 5.05 -4.20
N PRO A 193 9.21 4.59 -4.29
CA PRO A 193 8.51 4.51 -5.57
C PRO A 193 8.27 5.92 -6.11
N ILE A 194 8.58 6.11 -7.40
CA ILE A 194 8.35 7.36 -8.12
C ILE A 194 7.63 7.10 -9.44
N GLY A 195 6.91 8.09 -9.92
CA GLY A 195 6.25 8.06 -11.21
C GLY A 195 4.77 8.43 -11.14
N ALA A 196 4.19 8.55 -12.32
CA ALA A 196 2.76 8.75 -12.51
C ALA A 196 2.32 7.95 -13.74
N HIS A 197 1.03 7.68 -13.87
CA HIS A 197 0.49 7.03 -15.04
C HIS A 197 0.69 7.92 -16.28
N PRO A 198 1.02 7.36 -17.46
CA PRO A 198 1.29 8.14 -18.68
C PRO A 198 0.14 9.07 -19.10
N SER A 199 -1.11 8.78 -18.73
CA SER A 199 -2.26 9.67 -18.98
C SER A 199 -2.21 10.97 -18.17
N GLY A 200 -1.45 11.01 -17.05
CA GLY A 200 -1.49 12.10 -16.07
C GLY A 200 -2.71 12.10 -15.15
N ASP A 201 -3.62 11.13 -15.26
CA ASP A 201 -4.86 11.06 -14.48
C ASP A 201 -4.70 10.51 -13.06
N ILE A 202 -3.66 9.69 -12.82
CA ILE A 202 -3.27 9.20 -11.50
C ILE A 202 -1.76 9.34 -11.28
N GLY A 203 -1.37 9.54 -10.02
CA GLY A 203 0.01 9.73 -9.59
C GLY A 203 0.07 9.94 -8.09
N GLU A 204 1.23 10.35 -7.58
CA GLU A 204 1.39 10.67 -6.16
C GLU A 204 0.79 12.05 -5.85
N LEU A 205 -0.38 12.05 -5.18
CA LEU A 205 -1.10 13.25 -4.76
C LEU A 205 -1.21 13.27 -3.22
N PRO A 206 -0.18 13.74 -2.51
CA PRO A 206 -0.21 13.79 -1.05
C PRO A 206 -1.23 14.82 -0.55
N LEU A 207 -1.91 14.48 0.54
CA LEU A 207 -2.73 15.44 1.28
C LEU A 207 -1.79 16.36 2.07
N GLY A 208 -1.93 17.68 1.89
CA GLY A 208 -1.11 18.67 2.59
C GLY A 208 0.32 18.80 2.07
N HIS A 209 1.31 18.86 2.98
CA HIS A 209 2.72 19.05 2.61
C HIS A 209 3.35 17.73 2.13
N PRO A 210 3.94 17.68 0.92
CA PRO A 210 4.64 16.49 0.44
C PRO A 210 5.86 16.16 1.31
N ASN A 211 5.96 14.90 1.74
CA ASN A 211 7.14 14.40 2.45
C ASN A 211 8.14 13.71 1.51
N ASN A 212 7.70 13.33 0.30
CA ASN A 212 8.54 12.73 -0.73
C ASN A 212 9.10 13.80 -1.67
N LEU A 213 10.31 13.56 -2.17
CA LEU A 213 11.04 14.51 -3.02
C LEU A 213 10.27 14.87 -4.29
N ILE A 214 9.80 13.88 -5.05
CA ILE A 214 9.22 14.11 -6.37
C ILE A 214 7.92 14.93 -6.33
N PRO A 215 6.91 14.62 -5.51
CA PRO A 215 5.73 15.47 -5.43
C PRO A 215 6.05 16.89 -4.91
N PHE A 216 7.07 17.05 -4.05
CA PHE A 216 7.52 18.37 -3.65
C PHE A 216 8.09 19.16 -4.84
N LEU A 217 9.03 18.55 -5.59
CA LEU A 217 9.67 19.17 -6.76
C LEU A 217 8.65 19.55 -7.84
N THR A 218 7.73 18.64 -8.16
CA THR A 218 6.70 18.89 -9.17
C THR A 218 5.77 20.04 -8.77
N GLN A 219 5.37 20.13 -7.50
CA GLN A 219 4.56 21.22 -6.98
C GLN A 219 5.34 22.56 -6.95
N ALA A 220 6.62 22.53 -6.57
CA ALA A 220 7.47 23.72 -6.61
C ALA A 220 7.67 24.23 -8.05
N THR A 221 7.94 23.34 -9.01
CA THR A 221 8.07 23.66 -10.43
C THR A 221 6.77 24.25 -11.02
N ALA A 222 5.62 23.76 -10.54
CA ALA A 222 4.31 24.29 -10.92
C ALA A 222 3.95 25.63 -10.22
N GLY A 223 4.84 26.17 -9.37
CA GLY A 223 4.60 27.40 -8.62
C GLY A 223 3.58 27.27 -7.48
N LEU A 224 3.28 26.04 -7.05
CA LEU A 224 2.34 25.76 -5.96
C LEU A 224 3.02 25.81 -4.57
N ARG A 225 4.36 25.85 -4.54
CA ARG A 225 5.18 25.86 -3.32
C ARG A 225 6.47 26.66 -3.54
N ASP A 226 7.11 27.01 -2.43
CA ASP A 226 8.47 27.54 -2.43
C ASP A 226 9.47 26.51 -3.00
N PRO A 227 10.64 26.97 -3.49
CA PRO A 227 11.71 26.09 -3.95
C PRO A 227 12.13 25.09 -2.88
N LEU A 228 12.62 23.91 -3.33
CA LEU A 228 13.16 22.88 -2.44
C LEU A 228 14.36 23.43 -1.67
N THR A 229 14.36 23.24 -0.34
CA THR A 229 15.51 23.53 0.49
C THR A 229 16.42 22.31 0.62
N VAL A 230 17.70 22.47 0.30
CA VAL A 230 18.74 21.48 0.56
C VAL A 230 19.28 21.71 1.97
N PHE A 231 19.11 20.71 2.86
CA PHE A 231 19.40 20.85 4.29
C PHE A 231 20.85 20.55 4.69
N GLY A 232 21.74 20.35 3.74
CA GLY A 232 23.16 20.13 4.01
C GLY A 232 23.90 19.60 2.79
N ASN A 233 25.23 19.72 2.85
CA ASN A 233 26.15 19.23 1.83
C ASN A 233 27.42 18.64 2.48
N ASP A 234 27.31 18.18 3.72
CA ASP A 234 28.40 17.69 4.57
C ASP A 234 28.23 16.22 4.95
N TYR A 235 27.44 15.47 4.18
CA TYR A 235 27.30 14.04 4.34
C TYR A 235 28.62 13.30 3.99
N PRO A 236 28.90 12.13 4.60
CA PRO A 236 30.11 11.34 4.32
C PRO A 236 30.00 10.61 2.96
N THR A 237 29.78 11.36 1.88
CA THR A 237 29.66 10.91 0.49
C THR A 237 30.65 11.67 -0.38
N PRO A 238 31.03 11.17 -1.58
CA PRO A 238 32.03 11.81 -2.43
C PRO A 238 31.70 13.25 -2.82
N ASP A 239 30.41 13.61 -2.87
CA ASP A 239 29.93 14.96 -3.24
C ASP A 239 29.26 15.70 -2.09
N GLY A 240 29.25 15.12 -0.88
CA GLY A 240 28.64 15.68 0.30
C GLY A 240 27.11 15.65 0.33
N THR A 241 26.47 15.01 -0.65
CA THR A 241 25.01 14.88 -0.69
C THR A 241 24.51 13.62 0.01
N CYS A 242 23.24 13.59 0.42
CA CYS A 242 22.63 12.39 1.00
C CYS A 242 22.37 11.33 -0.08
N VAL A 243 22.42 10.05 0.31
CA VAL A 243 22.10 8.89 -0.54
C VAL A 243 20.61 8.56 -0.43
N ARG A 244 19.98 8.23 -1.56
CA ARG A 244 18.60 7.74 -1.65
C ARG A 244 18.48 6.70 -2.75
N ASP A 245 17.61 5.69 -2.53
CA ASP A 245 17.24 4.67 -3.50
C ASP A 245 15.86 5.01 -4.11
N TYR A 246 15.78 4.96 -5.45
CA TYR A 246 14.58 5.24 -6.24
C TYR A 246 14.30 4.10 -7.23
#